data_c25ffccba03b9ca40271ce9f02d7fc0d
#
_entry.id   c25ffccba03b9ca40271ce9f02d7fc0d
#
_cell.length_a   1.000
_cell.length_b   1.000
_cell.length_c   1.000
_cell.angle_alpha   90.00
_cell.angle_beta   90.00
_cell.angle_gamma   90.00
#
_symmetry.space_group_name_H-M   'P 1'
#
loop_
_entity.id
_entity.type
_entity.pdbx_description
1 polymer ?
#
loop_
_entity_poly.entity_id
_entity_poly.type
_entity_poly.pdbx_seq_one_letter_code
_entity_poly.pdbx_strand_id
1 'polypeptide(L)'
;MADQGEKWIEWEVDPSTRSSVHLWTKYVPITGGSVGTTAANLFTVSPGTPSVNLVKNPSFENADLTEFTEIGVGTAPPDAGGRITYSSDGQVAENISGVDGGDYVAKVTAAGNSADGSNGFYWKGNVAATGQYGSTIMFSAYVRGTTTSPAGTVKLQIIDDADGTVLATSATHTLTNTFARINVGADVLRGAPKTLRCAVVAASIWALNSKPYYVDAIQVENRLDGVMTDYIDGAQAATAGGATYEWESTAHLSTSKRRKGINRIRGFKLKNDHGSQDLYIAIDDTATTTSIHLKTGETIETNWPIDAKINISAIASGASTTCHGVVWGVHEN
;
A
#
# COMPACT_ATOMS: atom_id res chain seq x y z
N MET A 1 -12.29 10.73 -20.41
CA MET A 1 -12.21 11.82 -19.41
C MET A 1 -10.93 12.57 -19.69
N ALA A 2 -11.03 13.89 -19.93
CA ALA A 2 -9.85 14.68 -20.24
C ALA A 2 -8.95 14.78 -19.02
N ASP A 3 -7.68 14.49 -19.22
CA ASP A 3 -6.60 14.70 -18.28
C ASP A 3 -6.64 16.17 -17.80
N GLN A 4 -7.06 16.39 -16.57
CA GLN A 4 -7.06 17.71 -15.95
C GLN A 4 -5.61 18.01 -15.59
N GLY A 5 -4.91 18.60 -16.55
CA GLY A 5 -3.47 18.80 -16.54
C GLY A 5 -2.91 19.37 -15.24
N GLU A 6 -1.81 18.81 -14.83
CA GLU A 6 -0.97 19.35 -13.77
C GLU A 6 -0.46 20.73 -14.21
N LYS A 7 -0.80 21.77 -13.47
CA LYS A 7 -0.27 23.13 -13.70
C LYS A 7 0.91 23.38 -12.78
N TRP A 8 2.04 23.71 -13.36
CA TRP A 8 3.20 24.19 -12.62
C TRP A 8 2.94 25.57 -12.02
N ILE A 9 3.21 25.74 -10.76
CA ILE A 9 3.35 27.04 -10.11
C ILE A 9 4.75 27.08 -9.53
N GLU A 10 5.60 27.86 -10.16
CA GLU A 10 6.95 28.12 -9.68
C GLU A 10 6.86 29.21 -8.60
N TRP A 11 7.21 28.88 -7.37
CA TRP A 11 7.38 29.86 -6.30
C TRP A 11 8.88 30.02 -6.03
N GLU A 12 9.40 31.20 -6.21
CA GLU A 12 10.72 31.56 -5.71
C GLU A 12 10.68 31.61 -4.18
N VAL A 13 11.20 30.58 -3.54
CA VAL A 13 11.41 30.58 -2.09
C VAL A 13 12.82 31.06 -1.83
N ASP A 14 12.92 32.19 -1.15
CA ASP A 14 14.12 32.81 -0.58
C ASP A 14 15.45 32.55 -1.34
N PRO A 15 15.99 33.54 -2.04
CA PRO A 15 17.22 33.41 -2.79
C PRO A 15 18.46 33.09 -1.92
N SER A 16 18.34 33.12 -0.59
CA SER A 16 19.43 32.80 0.34
C SER A 16 19.63 31.28 0.54
N THR A 17 18.62 30.44 0.27
CA THR A 17 18.69 28.99 0.53
C THR A 17 18.90 28.15 -0.73
N ARG A 18 18.75 28.70 -1.93
CA ARG A 18 18.90 28.02 -3.24
C ARG A 18 18.18 26.67 -3.38
N SER A 19 17.16 26.43 -2.59
CA SER A 19 16.32 25.23 -2.68
C SER A 19 15.01 25.60 -3.38
N SER A 20 14.93 25.37 -4.68
CA SER A 20 13.65 25.39 -5.38
C SER A 20 12.85 24.16 -4.98
N VAL A 21 11.87 24.34 -4.10
CA VAL A 21 10.86 23.32 -3.86
C VAL A 21 9.84 23.42 -4.98
N HIS A 22 9.90 22.49 -5.92
CA HIS A 22 8.87 22.39 -6.95
C HIS A 22 7.59 21.84 -6.34
N LEU A 23 6.62 22.71 -6.07
CA LEU A 23 5.31 22.35 -5.57
C LEU A 23 4.36 22.11 -6.75
N TRP A 24 3.86 20.89 -6.85
CA TRP A 24 2.84 20.53 -7.83
C TRP A 24 1.44 20.80 -7.28
N THR A 25 0.60 21.48 -8.05
CA THR A 25 -0.81 21.63 -7.70
C THR A 25 -1.60 20.50 -8.33
N LYS A 26 -2.27 19.72 -7.50
CA LYS A 26 -3.17 18.64 -7.92
C LYS A 26 -4.61 19.03 -7.62
N TYR A 27 -5.50 18.73 -8.57
CA TYR A 27 -6.94 18.88 -8.42
C TYR A 27 -7.59 17.50 -8.23
N VAL A 28 -8.37 17.36 -7.19
CA VAL A 28 -9.10 16.11 -6.91
C VAL A 28 -10.59 16.41 -6.87
N PRO A 29 -11.40 15.76 -7.71
CA PRO A 29 -12.83 15.97 -7.70
C PRO A 29 -13.49 15.37 -6.45
N ILE A 30 -14.47 16.07 -5.89
CA ILE A 30 -15.44 15.53 -4.94
C ILE A 30 -16.66 15.15 -5.78
N THR A 31 -16.80 13.85 -6.09
CA THR A 31 -17.88 13.36 -6.96
C THR A 31 -18.93 12.65 -6.13
N GLY A 32 -20.18 13.13 -6.23
CA GLY A 32 -21.37 12.40 -5.78
C GLY A 32 -21.42 12.08 -4.29
N GLY A 33 -20.78 12.90 -3.45
CA GLY A 33 -20.79 12.70 -2.00
C GLY A 33 -22.23 12.80 -1.46
N SER A 34 -22.74 11.72 -0.87
CA SER A 34 -23.96 11.76 -0.06
C SER A 34 -23.57 12.10 1.37
N VAL A 35 -24.02 13.27 1.83
CA VAL A 35 -23.81 13.74 3.21
C VAL A 35 -25.08 13.48 4.01
N GLY A 36 -24.90 12.84 5.14
CA GLY A 36 -26.00 12.54 6.07
C GLY A 36 -26.11 13.57 7.20
N THR A 37 -26.99 13.30 8.13
CA THR A 37 -27.17 14.08 9.37
C THR A 37 -26.11 13.83 10.43
N THR A 38 -25.15 13.00 10.14
CA THR A 38 -23.93 12.80 10.95
C THR A 38 -22.75 13.39 10.18
N ALA A 39 -21.87 14.11 10.89
CA ALA A 39 -20.70 14.72 10.29
C ALA A 39 -19.78 13.63 9.68
N ALA A 40 -19.33 13.88 8.45
CA ALA A 40 -18.41 13.02 7.73
C ALA A 40 -17.34 13.84 7.00
N ASN A 41 -16.16 13.28 6.82
CA ASN A 41 -15.13 13.91 6.02
C ASN A 41 -15.44 13.77 4.53
N LEU A 42 -15.64 14.88 3.85
CA LEU A 42 -15.73 14.93 2.38
C LEU A 42 -14.38 14.75 1.71
N PHE A 43 -13.35 15.24 2.37
CA PHE A 43 -11.98 15.17 1.90
C PHE A 43 -11.01 15.17 3.06
N THR A 44 -10.02 14.31 3.02
CA THR A 44 -8.89 14.30 3.94
C THR A 44 -7.62 14.14 3.13
N VAL A 45 -6.56 14.87 3.51
CA VAL A 45 -5.26 14.72 2.86
C VAL A 45 -4.78 13.27 2.93
N SER A 46 -4.07 12.84 1.89
CA SER A 46 -3.43 11.55 1.85
C SER A 46 -1.91 11.74 1.82
N PRO A 47 -1.28 11.94 2.97
CA PRO A 47 0.16 12.04 3.04
C PRO A 47 0.81 10.74 2.57
N GLY A 48 1.94 10.85 1.96
CA GLY A 48 2.73 9.70 1.53
C GLY A 48 3.35 9.91 0.15
N THR A 49 4.51 9.33 -0.01
CA THR A 49 5.26 9.38 -1.26
C THR A 49 4.69 8.40 -2.28
N PRO A 50 4.78 8.68 -3.59
CA PRO A 50 4.52 7.67 -4.59
C PRO A 50 5.40 6.47 -4.35
N SER A 51 4.86 5.30 -4.56
CA SER A 51 5.62 4.07 -4.42
C SER A 51 5.15 3.04 -5.43
N VAL A 52 6.04 2.12 -5.75
CA VAL A 52 5.79 1.01 -6.67
C VAL A 52 6.05 -0.28 -5.92
N ASN A 53 5.06 -1.16 -5.90
CA ASN A 53 5.30 -2.54 -5.53
C ASN A 53 5.92 -3.26 -6.74
N LEU A 54 7.15 -3.69 -6.61
CA LEU A 54 7.92 -4.32 -7.67
C LEU A 54 7.48 -5.77 -7.94
N VAL A 55 6.70 -6.35 -7.04
CA VAL A 55 6.19 -7.73 -7.18
C VAL A 55 4.97 -7.72 -8.09
N LYS A 56 4.97 -8.60 -9.07
CA LYS A 56 3.78 -8.93 -9.87
C LYS A 56 2.96 -9.98 -9.13
N ASN A 57 1.64 -9.97 -9.31
CA ASN A 57 0.72 -10.85 -8.61
C ASN A 57 0.97 -10.90 -7.08
N PRO A 58 1.06 -9.75 -6.40
CA PRO A 58 1.50 -9.66 -5.02
C PRO A 58 0.52 -10.30 -4.02
N SER A 59 -0.75 -10.41 -4.40
CA SER A 59 -1.85 -11.02 -3.64
C SER A 59 -2.27 -12.40 -4.18
N PHE A 60 -1.51 -12.96 -5.13
CA PHE A 60 -1.74 -14.27 -5.73
C PHE A 60 -3.05 -14.44 -6.51
N GLU A 61 -3.79 -13.37 -6.76
CA GLU A 61 -5.12 -13.41 -7.37
C GLU A 61 -5.16 -13.96 -8.81
N ASN A 62 -4.02 -14.05 -9.46
CA ASN A 62 -3.91 -14.74 -10.75
C ASN A 62 -3.73 -16.27 -10.61
N ALA A 63 -3.83 -16.82 -9.41
CA ALA A 63 -3.60 -18.23 -9.12
C ALA A 63 -2.28 -18.78 -9.73
N ASP A 64 -1.23 -17.96 -9.76
CA ASP A 64 0.05 -18.23 -10.38
C ASP A 64 1.20 -17.93 -9.42
N LEU A 65 2.18 -18.82 -9.39
CA LEU A 65 3.39 -18.73 -8.58
C LEU A 65 4.66 -18.59 -9.42
N THR A 66 4.55 -18.32 -10.72
CA THR A 66 5.72 -18.25 -11.65
C THR A 66 6.72 -17.13 -11.28
N GLU A 67 6.28 -16.07 -10.60
CA GLU A 67 7.14 -14.99 -10.09
C GLU A 67 7.93 -15.40 -8.83
N PHE A 68 7.63 -16.58 -8.27
CA PHE A 68 8.20 -17.05 -7.02
C PHE A 68 8.96 -18.34 -7.20
N THR A 69 10.03 -18.51 -6.44
CA THR A 69 10.85 -19.72 -6.45
C THR A 69 10.85 -20.35 -5.06
N GLU A 70 10.62 -21.64 -4.99
CA GLU A 70 10.68 -22.39 -3.74
C GLU A 70 12.10 -22.46 -3.20
N ILE A 71 12.21 -22.39 -1.87
CA ILE A 71 13.44 -22.69 -1.13
C ILE A 71 13.29 -24.11 -0.62
N GLY A 72 14.06 -25.02 -1.20
CA GLY A 72 14.12 -26.41 -0.79
C GLY A 72 15.49 -26.77 -0.23
N VAL A 73 15.57 -27.73 0.67
CA VAL A 73 16.83 -28.31 1.15
C VAL A 73 17.42 -29.16 0.03
N GLY A 74 18.66 -28.82 -0.38
CA GLY A 74 19.34 -29.41 -1.51
C GLY A 74 19.41 -30.95 -1.54
N THR A 75 19.52 -31.50 -2.75
CA THR A 75 19.84 -32.89 -3.14
C THR A 75 18.99 -34.04 -2.60
N ALA A 76 17.99 -33.81 -1.78
CA ALA A 76 16.99 -34.81 -1.45
C ALA A 76 15.90 -34.86 -2.56
N PRO A 77 15.19 -35.98 -2.70
CA PRO A 77 14.13 -36.09 -3.69
C PRO A 77 13.10 -34.96 -3.54
N PRO A 78 12.33 -34.63 -4.58
CA PRO A 78 11.47 -33.44 -4.65
C PRO A 78 10.44 -33.29 -3.50
N ASP A 79 10.37 -34.25 -2.62
CA ASP A 79 9.46 -34.26 -1.46
C ASP A 79 10.07 -33.73 -0.17
N ALA A 80 11.35 -33.32 -0.15
CA ALA A 80 12.04 -32.88 1.09
C ALA A 80 12.13 -31.36 1.25
N GLY A 81 11.68 -30.58 0.28
CA GLY A 81 11.58 -29.13 0.34
C GLY A 81 10.19 -28.65 0.74
N GLY A 82 10.10 -27.47 1.30
CA GLY A 82 8.81 -26.82 1.50
C GLY A 82 8.09 -26.65 0.16
N ARG A 83 6.86 -27.07 0.07
CA ARG A 83 6.03 -26.85 -1.11
C ARG A 83 5.26 -25.56 -0.96
N ILE A 84 5.37 -24.69 -1.95
CA ILE A 84 4.50 -23.55 -2.08
C ILE A 84 3.38 -23.91 -3.08
N THR A 85 2.15 -23.69 -2.65
CA THR A 85 0.96 -23.80 -3.50
C THR A 85 0.07 -22.60 -3.21
N TYR A 86 -0.72 -22.17 -4.18
CA TYR A 86 -1.79 -21.22 -3.91
C TYR A 86 -3.02 -22.00 -3.42
N SER A 87 -3.85 -21.32 -2.66
CA SER A 87 -5.12 -21.84 -2.17
C SER A 87 -6.18 -20.78 -2.34
N SER A 88 -7.29 -21.13 -3.00
CA SER A 88 -8.47 -20.27 -3.09
C SER A 88 -9.33 -20.38 -1.85
N ASP A 89 -10.06 -19.33 -1.52
CA ASP A 89 -11.15 -19.37 -0.56
C ASP A 89 -12.16 -20.47 -0.95
N GLY A 90 -12.51 -21.30 0.01
CA GLY A 90 -13.41 -22.42 -0.20
C GLY A 90 -12.78 -23.70 -0.77
N GLN A 91 -11.53 -23.66 -1.23
CA GLN A 91 -10.78 -24.87 -1.61
C GLN A 91 -9.88 -25.42 -0.49
N VAL A 92 -9.71 -24.64 0.56
CA VAL A 92 -8.92 -25.04 1.73
C VAL A 92 -9.87 -25.44 2.85
N ALA A 93 -9.56 -26.51 3.55
CA ALA A 93 -10.31 -26.94 4.72
C ALA A 93 -10.38 -25.87 5.85
N GLU A 94 -9.69 -24.75 5.71
CA GLU A 94 -9.57 -23.69 6.69
C GLU A 94 -10.26 -22.37 6.31
N ASN A 95 -10.80 -22.26 5.11
CA ASN A 95 -11.56 -21.09 4.64
C ASN A 95 -10.82 -19.76 4.93
N ILE A 96 -9.67 -19.55 4.29
CA ILE A 96 -8.80 -18.39 4.50
C ILE A 96 -9.05 -17.36 3.40
N SER A 97 -9.58 -16.20 3.79
CA SER A 97 -9.63 -15.02 2.93
C SER A 97 -8.27 -14.32 2.83
N GLY A 98 -7.95 -13.79 1.68
CA GLY A 98 -6.81 -12.89 1.47
C GLY A 98 -6.89 -11.60 2.31
N VAL A 99 -5.77 -10.93 2.47
CA VAL A 99 -5.66 -9.69 3.28
C VAL A 99 -6.49 -8.55 2.70
N ASP A 100 -6.56 -8.49 1.39
CA ASP A 100 -7.30 -7.47 0.62
C ASP A 100 -8.72 -7.91 0.22
N GLY A 101 -9.18 -9.05 0.75
CA GLY A 101 -10.46 -9.67 0.39
C GLY A 101 -10.39 -10.51 -0.88
N GLY A 102 -9.17 -10.80 -1.36
CA GLY A 102 -8.93 -11.66 -2.51
C GLY A 102 -9.24 -13.14 -2.26
N ASP A 103 -9.27 -13.91 -3.35
CA ASP A 103 -9.68 -15.32 -3.34
C ASP A 103 -8.51 -16.28 -3.14
N TYR A 104 -7.26 -15.80 -3.22
CA TYR A 104 -6.07 -16.66 -3.20
C TYR A 104 -5.03 -16.20 -2.19
N VAL A 105 -4.34 -17.15 -1.61
CA VAL A 105 -3.18 -16.96 -0.74
C VAL A 105 -2.14 -18.03 -1.04
N ALA A 106 -0.85 -17.72 -0.86
CA ALA A 106 0.20 -18.73 -0.97
C ALA A 106 0.23 -19.60 0.29
N LYS A 107 0.12 -20.91 0.10
CA LYS A 107 0.25 -21.91 1.17
C LYS A 107 1.63 -22.53 1.12
N VAL A 108 2.38 -22.42 2.21
CA VAL A 108 3.69 -23.04 2.36
C VAL A 108 3.54 -24.25 3.29
N THR A 109 3.86 -25.42 2.77
CA THR A 109 3.84 -26.67 3.54
C THR A 109 5.29 -27.13 3.71
N ALA A 110 5.76 -27.14 4.96
CA ALA A 110 7.07 -27.66 5.28
C ALA A 110 7.07 -29.19 5.17
N ALA A 111 8.04 -29.75 4.50
CA ALA A 111 8.28 -31.18 4.45
C ALA A 111 9.40 -31.56 5.45
N GLY A 112 9.09 -32.41 6.39
CA GLY A 112 10.07 -32.98 7.31
C GLY A 112 10.65 -32.04 8.36
N ASN A 113 11.76 -32.46 8.98
CA ASN A 113 12.53 -31.65 9.91
C ASN A 113 13.45 -30.73 9.14
N SER A 114 12.98 -29.55 8.78
CA SER A 114 13.76 -28.61 8.00
C SER A 114 14.50 -27.64 8.91
N ALA A 115 15.76 -27.39 8.59
CA ALA A 115 16.57 -26.41 9.31
C ALA A 115 16.00 -24.98 9.14
N ASP A 116 16.39 -24.08 10.06
CA ASP A 116 16.08 -22.66 9.95
C ASP A 116 16.46 -22.10 8.57
N GLY A 117 15.52 -21.41 7.94
CA GLY A 117 15.70 -20.82 6.61
C GLY A 117 15.60 -21.78 5.43
N SER A 118 15.31 -23.06 5.66
CA SER A 118 15.29 -24.08 4.61
C SER A 118 13.91 -24.34 3.98
N ASN A 119 12.84 -23.73 4.52
CA ASN A 119 11.50 -23.84 3.98
C ASN A 119 10.92 -22.46 3.73
N GLY A 120 10.41 -22.26 2.54
CA GLY A 120 9.80 -21.02 2.14
C GLY A 120 9.87 -20.81 0.64
N PHE A 121 9.86 -19.55 0.27
CA PHE A 121 10.00 -19.13 -1.13
C PHE A 121 10.55 -17.71 -1.19
N TYR A 122 10.98 -17.30 -2.36
CA TYR A 122 11.43 -15.95 -2.63
C TYR A 122 10.90 -15.41 -3.94
N TRP A 123 10.65 -14.11 -3.96
CA TRP A 123 10.59 -13.31 -5.17
C TRP A 123 11.99 -12.89 -5.58
N LYS A 124 12.27 -12.86 -6.89
CA LYS A 124 13.55 -12.44 -7.45
C LYS A 124 13.36 -11.30 -8.44
N GLY A 125 14.09 -10.22 -8.25
CA GLY A 125 13.99 -9.09 -9.15
C GLY A 125 15.24 -8.22 -9.18
N ASN A 126 15.38 -7.47 -10.27
CA ASN A 126 16.43 -6.48 -10.42
C ASN A 126 16.01 -5.17 -9.75
N VAL A 127 16.83 -4.70 -8.84
CA VAL A 127 16.61 -3.45 -8.13
C VAL A 127 17.82 -2.53 -8.34
N ALA A 128 17.55 -1.32 -8.82
CA ALA A 128 18.55 -0.27 -8.92
C ALA A 128 18.30 0.77 -7.84
N ALA A 129 19.38 1.23 -7.20
CA ALA A 129 19.27 2.35 -6.28
C ALA A 129 18.83 3.62 -7.03
N THR A 130 17.81 4.30 -6.53
CA THR A 130 17.20 5.48 -7.18
C THR A 130 17.76 6.79 -6.66
N GLY A 131 18.37 6.81 -5.46
CA GLY A 131 18.92 7.99 -4.84
C GLY A 131 20.38 8.29 -5.22
N GLN A 132 20.82 9.52 -4.96
CA GLN A 132 22.21 9.94 -5.20
C GLN A 132 23.22 9.11 -4.38
N TYR A 133 22.82 8.70 -3.19
CA TYR A 133 23.67 7.93 -2.25
C TYR A 133 23.22 6.46 -2.12
N GLY A 134 22.20 6.05 -2.82
CA GLY A 134 21.57 4.75 -2.70
C GLY A 134 20.11 4.86 -2.29
N SER A 135 19.52 3.74 -1.98
CA SER A 135 18.14 3.63 -1.48
C SER A 135 18.02 2.39 -0.59
N THR A 136 16.97 2.35 0.20
CA THR A 136 16.63 1.18 1.01
C THR A 136 15.60 0.34 0.27
N ILE A 137 15.89 -0.94 0.08
CA ILE A 137 14.90 -1.89 -0.41
C ILE A 137 14.09 -2.35 0.78
N MET A 138 12.81 -2.06 0.76
CA MET A 138 11.86 -2.49 1.77
C MET A 138 11.08 -3.70 1.26
N PHE A 139 11.04 -4.75 2.06
CA PHE A 139 10.30 -5.96 1.77
C PHE A 139 9.30 -6.25 2.89
N SER A 140 8.06 -6.53 2.56
CA SER A 140 7.04 -6.98 3.50
C SER A 140 6.16 -8.08 2.92
N ALA A 141 5.58 -8.85 3.83
CA ALA A 141 4.54 -9.83 3.52
C ALA A 141 3.57 -9.93 4.69
N TYR A 142 2.34 -10.29 4.43
CA TYR A 142 1.39 -10.70 5.45
C TYR A 142 1.49 -12.20 5.64
N VAL A 143 1.60 -12.63 6.89
CA VAL A 143 1.79 -14.04 7.25
C VAL A 143 0.83 -14.46 8.34
N ARG A 144 0.37 -15.71 8.28
CA ARG A 144 -0.44 -16.33 9.34
C ARG A 144 -0.21 -17.84 9.37
N GLY A 145 -0.55 -18.45 10.47
CA GLY A 145 -0.66 -19.90 10.61
C GLY A 145 -2.07 -20.41 10.30
N THR A 146 -2.32 -21.64 10.67
CA THR A 146 -3.63 -22.27 10.54
C THR A 146 -4.68 -21.67 11.48
N THR A 147 -5.95 -21.81 11.13
CA THR A 147 -7.07 -21.20 11.87
C THR A 147 -7.20 -21.73 13.29
N THR A 148 -7.10 -23.05 13.46
CA THR A 148 -7.42 -23.74 14.72
C THR A 148 -6.23 -23.95 15.64
N SER A 149 -5.00 -23.91 15.11
CA SER A 149 -3.81 -24.23 15.88
C SER A 149 -2.57 -23.71 15.16
N PRO A 150 -2.39 -22.41 15.09
CA PRO A 150 -1.20 -21.83 14.45
C PRO A 150 0.04 -22.33 15.19
N ALA A 151 1.07 -22.66 14.41
CA ALA A 151 2.35 -23.10 14.96
C ALA A 151 3.49 -22.67 14.05
N GLY A 152 4.66 -22.47 14.66
CA GLY A 152 5.89 -22.13 13.97
C GLY A 152 6.18 -20.63 13.98
N THR A 153 7.34 -20.31 13.44
CA THR A 153 7.84 -18.96 13.33
C THR A 153 8.41 -18.74 11.93
N VAL A 154 8.27 -17.52 11.44
CA VAL A 154 8.76 -17.11 10.12
C VAL A 154 9.60 -15.83 10.24
N LYS A 155 10.43 -15.58 9.26
CA LYS A 155 11.18 -14.34 9.08
C LYS A 155 11.26 -13.98 7.60
N LEU A 156 11.56 -12.73 7.33
CA LEU A 156 11.88 -12.22 6.01
C LEU A 156 13.38 -12.05 5.86
N GLN A 157 13.88 -12.28 4.64
CA GLN A 157 15.28 -12.04 4.29
C GLN A 157 15.38 -11.33 2.94
N ILE A 158 16.32 -10.39 2.85
CA ILE A 158 16.76 -9.81 1.58
C ILE A 158 18.15 -10.34 1.33
N ILE A 159 18.36 -10.98 0.18
CA ILE A 159 19.57 -11.74 -0.16
C ILE A 159 20.10 -11.21 -1.49
N ASP A 160 21.39 -10.96 -1.60
CA ASP A 160 22.06 -10.70 -2.88
C ASP A 160 22.12 -12.00 -3.69
N ASP A 161 21.53 -12.01 -4.86
CA ASP A 161 21.47 -13.23 -5.70
C ASP A 161 22.84 -13.62 -6.28
N ALA A 162 23.75 -12.64 -6.40
CA ALA A 162 25.05 -12.88 -7.02
C ALA A 162 25.95 -13.83 -6.24
N ASP A 163 25.91 -13.72 -4.90
CA ASP A 163 26.78 -14.49 -4.01
C ASP A 163 26.04 -15.19 -2.86
N GLY A 164 24.73 -14.98 -2.75
CA GLY A 164 23.90 -15.54 -1.69
C GLY A 164 24.03 -14.83 -0.34
N THR A 165 24.69 -13.68 -0.28
CA THR A 165 24.86 -12.91 0.96
C THR A 165 23.51 -12.40 1.46
N VAL A 166 23.19 -12.69 2.73
CA VAL A 166 22.01 -12.13 3.40
C VAL A 166 22.30 -10.69 3.78
N LEU A 167 21.64 -9.74 3.12
CA LEU A 167 21.80 -8.30 3.36
C LEU A 167 21.01 -7.84 4.58
N ALA A 168 19.83 -8.41 4.79
CA ALA A 168 18.98 -8.09 5.95
C ALA A 168 18.06 -9.25 6.32
N THR A 169 17.72 -9.32 7.60
CA THR A 169 16.78 -10.30 8.15
C THR A 169 15.83 -9.59 9.11
N SER A 170 14.52 -9.85 9.01
CA SER A 170 13.54 -9.33 9.98
C SER A 170 13.69 -9.99 11.34
N ALA A 171 13.05 -9.41 12.36
CA ALA A 171 12.75 -10.15 13.57
C ALA A 171 11.94 -11.41 13.25
N THR A 172 12.15 -12.45 14.07
CA THR A 172 11.34 -13.67 14.00
C THR A 172 9.91 -13.38 14.44
N HIS A 173 8.94 -13.78 13.62
CA HIS A 173 7.52 -13.62 13.91
C HIS A 173 6.88 -14.97 14.25
N THR A 174 6.20 -15.03 15.39
CA THR A 174 5.39 -16.20 15.78
C THR A 174 4.04 -16.15 15.05
N LEU A 175 3.72 -17.22 14.33
CA LEU A 175 2.49 -17.29 13.56
C LEU A 175 1.25 -17.34 14.47
N THR A 176 0.27 -16.55 14.09
CA THR A 176 -1.07 -16.51 14.72
C THR A 176 -2.14 -16.96 13.73
N ASN A 177 -3.38 -17.06 14.16
CA ASN A 177 -4.50 -17.39 13.28
C ASN A 177 -5.06 -16.20 12.48
N THR A 178 -4.42 -15.04 12.56
CA THR A 178 -4.74 -13.84 11.80
C THR A 178 -3.52 -13.37 11.03
N PHE A 179 -3.73 -12.74 9.89
CA PHE A 179 -2.63 -12.14 9.15
C PHE A 179 -1.97 -11.01 9.92
N ALA A 180 -0.66 -11.05 9.98
CA ALA A 180 0.18 -9.98 10.51
C ALA A 180 1.18 -9.57 9.44
N ARG A 181 1.34 -8.26 9.23
CA ARG A 181 2.35 -7.72 8.31
C ARG A 181 3.69 -7.70 9.00
N ILE A 182 4.69 -8.31 8.39
CA ILE A 182 6.10 -8.24 8.81
C ILE A 182 6.92 -7.57 7.71
N ASN A 183 8.02 -6.92 8.07
CA ASN A 183 8.85 -6.20 7.11
C ASN A 183 10.34 -6.26 7.48
N VAL A 184 11.17 -5.95 6.49
CA VAL A 184 12.63 -5.81 6.61
C VAL A 184 13.13 -4.82 5.56
N GLY A 185 14.19 -4.09 5.86
CA GLY A 185 14.85 -3.18 4.94
C GLY A 185 16.34 -3.49 4.78
N ALA A 186 16.86 -3.34 3.58
CA ALA A 186 18.28 -3.43 3.28
C ALA A 186 18.74 -2.23 2.45
N ASP A 187 19.84 -1.60 2.85
CA ASP A 187 20.41 -0.51 2.10
C ASP A 187 21.16 -1.00 0.87
N VAL A 188 20.84 -0.41 -0.26
CA VAL A 188 21.50 -0.67 -1.55
C VAL A 188 22.22 0.60 -1.98
N LEU A 189 23.54 0.54 -2.04
CA LEU A 189 24.36 1.65 -2.48
C LEU A 189 24.13 1.96 -3.95
N ARG A 190 24.32 3.22 -4.32
CA ARG A 190 24.29 3.65 -5.72
C ARG A 190 25.34 2.89 -6.53
N GLY A 191 24.95 2.30 -7.63
CA GLY A 191 25.83 1.52 -8.49
C GLY A 191 25.05 0.75 -9.54
N ALA A 192 25.63 -0.33 -10.02
CA ALA A 192 24.95 -1.23 -10.94
C ALA A 192 23.70 -1.85 -10.28
N PRO A 193 22.62 -2.08 -11.02
CA PRO A 193 21.46 -2.79 -10.49
C PRO A 193 21.88 -4.14 -9.88
N LYS A 194 21.29 -4.44 -8.73
CA LYS A 194 21.47 -5.74 -8.08
C LYS A 194 20.26 -6.62 -8.31
N THR A 195 20.48 -7.89 -8.53
CA THR A 195 19.43 -8.89 -8.46
C THR A 195 19.31 -9.33 -7.00
N LEU A 196 18.12 -9.16 -6.44
CA LEU A 196 17.83 -9.50 -5.05
C LEU A 196 16.81 -10.64 -4.99
N ARG A 197 16.96 -11.48 -3.97
CA ARG A 197 15.92 -12.41 -3.52
C ARG A 197 15.29 -11.86 -2.25
N CYS A 198 13.97 -11.68 -2.25
CA CYS A 198 13.18 -11.32 -1.10
C CYS A 198 12.42 -12.56 -0.64
N ALA A 199 12.86 -13.17 0.45
CA ALA A 199 12.45 -14.49 0.88
C ALA A 199 11.57 -14.46 2.15
N VAL A 200 10.50 -15.25 2.12
CA VAL A 200 9.71 -15.62 3.31
C VAL A 200 10.13 -17.02 3.71
N VAL A 201 10.72 -17.17 4.89
CA VAL A 201 11.31 -18.44 5.33
C VAL A 201 10.89 -18.81 6.74
N ALA A 202 10.83 -20.10 7.02
CA ALA A 202 10.70 -20.61 8.37
C ALA A 202 11.91 -20.17 9.23
N ALA A 203 11.66 -19.70 10.44
CA ALA A 203 12.67 -19.18 11.36
C ALA A 203 13.02 -20.18 12.50
N SER A 204 12.51 -21.39 12.43
CA SER A 204 12.83 -22.48 13.36
C SER A 204 12.73 -23.81 12.64
N ILE A 205 13.26 -24.84 13.27
CA ILE A 205 13.07 -26.21 12.79
C ILE A 205 11.58 -26.58 12.88
N TRP A 206 11.02 -26.91 11.74
CA TRP A 206 9.66 -27.41 11.65
C TRP A 206 9.66 -28.92 11.87
N ALA A 207 8.92 -29.39 12.87
CA ALA A 207 8.79 -30.82 13.13
C ALA A 207 8.01 -31.48 11.98
N LEU A 208 8.27 -32.77 11.76
CA LEU A 208 7.46 -33.62 10.88
C LEU A 208 5.97 -33.42 11.22
N ASN A 209 5.15 -33.17 10.19
CA ASN A 209 3.72 -32.84 10.29
C ASN A 209 3.44 -31.43 10.82
N SER A 210 4.35 -30.50 10.76
CA SER A 210 4.06 -29.11 11.04
C SER A 210 2.96 -28.60 10.12
N LYS A 211 2.11 -27.76 10.70
CA LYS A 211 0.98 -27.18 9.97
C LYS A 211 1.51 -26.18 8.93
N PRO A 212 0.82 -26.02 7.81
CA PRO A 212 1.21 -25.02 6.83
C PRO A 212 1.11 -23.61 7.42
N TYR A 213 1.83 -22.69 6.81
CA TYR A 213 1.58 -21.27 6.98
C TYR A 213 1.16 -20.64 5.66
N TYR A 214 0.56 -19.48 5.75
CA TYR A 214 -0.02 -18.78 4.61
C TYR A 214 0.63 -17.41 4.50
N VAL A 215 0.85 -16.99 3.26
CA VAL A 215 1.47 -15.72 2.91
C VAL A 215 0.60 -15.02 1.89
N ASP A 216 0.45 -13.71 2.05
CA ASP A 216 -0.30 -12.86 1.14
C ASP A 216 0.29 -11.46 1.08
N ALA A 217 -0.19 -10.65 0.15
CA ALA A 217 0.09 -9.23 0.01
C ALA A 217 1.60 -8.91 0.13
N ILE A 218 2.38 -9.54 -0.73
CA ILE A 218 3.83 -9.34 -0.81
C ILE A 218 4.14 -7.98 -1.42
N GLN A 219 5.06 -7.23 -0.80
CA GLN A 219 5.47 -5.94 -1.31
C GLN A 219 6.99 -5.76 -1.23
N VAL A 220 7.57 -5.37 -2.35
CA VAL A 220 8.96 -4.94 -2.45
C VAL A 220 9.00 -3.54 -3.02
N GLU A 221 9.58 -2.62 -2.29
CA GLU A 221 9.67 -1.21 -2.64
C GLU A 221 11.12 -0.73 -2.64
N ASN A 222 11.43 0.18 -3.54
CA ASN A 222 12.69 0.92 -3.52
C ASN A 222 12.44 2.31 -2.91
N ARG A 223 12.97 2.55 -1.71
CA ARG A 223 12.65 3.73 -0.90
C ARG A 223 13.88 4.57 -0.60
N LEU A 224 13.73 5.90 -0.71
CA LEU A 224 14.76 6.85 -0.29
C LEU A 224 14.73 7.11 1.21
N ASP A 225 13.55 7.01 1.82
CA ASP A 225 13.31 7.30 3.23
C ASP A 225 13.43 6.06 4.15
N GLY A 226 13.61 4.88 3.58
CA GLY A 226 13.71 3.63 4.33
C GLY A 226 12.42 3.25 5.08
N VAL A 227 11.29 3.86 4.73
CA VAL A 227 10.00 3.62 5.38
C VAL A 227 9.09 2.82 4.46
N MET A 228 8.60 1.69 4.96
CA MET A 228 7.62 0.87 4.24
C MET A 228 6.29 1.63 4.14
N THR A 229 5.71 1.67 2.93
CA THR A 229 4.35 2.21 2.74
C THR A 229 3.28 1.19 3.13
N ASP A 230 2.02 1.61 3.16
CA ASP A 230 0.90 0.69 3.19
C ASP A 230 0.96 -0.25 1.98
N TYR A 231 0.30 -1.41 2.09
CA TYR A 231 0.26 -2.36 0.99
C TYR A 231 -0.30 -1.71 -0.28
N ILE A 232 0.35 -2.00 -1.40
CA ILE A 232 0.00 -1.43 -2.71
C ILE A 232 -0.46 -2.57 -3.61
N ASP A 233 -1.75 -2.57 -3.89
CA ASP A 233 -2.37 -3.37 -4.93
C ASP A 233 -3.05 -2.44 -5.94
N GLY A 234 -2.88 -2.73 -7.22
CA GLY A 234 -3.43 -1.87 -8.28
C GLY A 234 -4.96 -1.86 -8.36
N ALA A 235 -5.64 -2.78 -7.67
CA ALA A 235 -7.09 -2.86 -7.56
C ALA A 235 -7.67 -2.06 -6.39
N GLN A 236 -6.84 -1.52 -5.50
CA GLN A 236 -7.29 -0.77 -4.32
C GLN A 236 -8.08 0.48 -4.71
N ALA A 237 -9.12 0.79 -3.95
CA ALA A 237 -9.90 2.00 -4.10
C ALA A 237 -9.05 3.25 -3.82
N ALA A 238 -9.34 4.34 -4.52
CA ALA A 238 -8.72 5.63 -4.25
C ALA A 238 -8.97 6.06 -2.81
N THR A 239 -7.97 6.65 -2.16
CA THR A 239 -8.13 7.22 -0.82
C THR A 239 -8.92 8.51 -0.85
N ALA A 240 -9.51 8.90 0.27
CA ALA A 240 -10.21 10.18 0.41
C ALA A 240 -9.31 11.40 0.08
N GLY A 241 -7.98 11.27 0.26
CA GLY A 241 -6.99 12.29 -0.10
C GLY A 241 -6.55 12.27 -1.56
N GLY A 242 -7.23 11.50 -2.43
CA GLY A 242 -6.96 11.44 -3.86
C GLY A 242 -5.72 10.64 -4.25
N ALA A 243 -5.12 9.86 -3.35
CA ALA A 243 -4.15 8.86 -3.76
C ALA A 243 -4.89 7.77 -4.54
N THR A 244 -4.32 7.37 -5.66
CA THR A 244 -4.88 6.32 -6.52
C THR A 244 -3.91 5.16 -6.62
N TYR A 245 -4.46 3.99 -6.86
CA TYR A 245 -3.71 2.76 -7.06
C TYR A 245 -3.98 2.27 -8.47
N GLU A 246 -2.99 1.75 -9.12
CA GLU A 246 -3.13 1.24 -10.48
C GLU A 246 -2.09 0.16 -10.78
N TRP A 247 -2.44 -0.75 -11.66
CA TRP A 247 -1.49 -1.66 -12.29
C TRP A 247 -0.74 -0.92 -13.40
N GLU A 248 0.55 -1.15 -13.54
CA GLU A 248 1.31 -0.54 -14.63
C GLU A 248 0.91 -1.06 -16.01
N SER A 249 0.31 -2.26 -16.05
CA SER A 249 -0.19 -2.90 -17.26
C SER A 249 -1.40 -3.79 -16.91
N THR A 250 -1.34 -5.08 -17.18
CA THR A 250 -2.43 -6.02 -16.89
C THR A 250 -2.52 -6.27 -15.38
N ALA A 251 -3.76 -6.25 -14.84
CA ALA A 251 -4.03 -6.56 -13.45
C ALA A 251 -3.40 -7.90 -13.04
N HIS A 252 -2.80 -7.95 -11.86
CA HIS A 252 -2.10 -9.09 -11.27
C HIS A 252 -0.94 -9.69 -12.10
N LEU A 253 -0.68 -9.18 -13.31
CA LEU A 253 0.44 -9.60 -14.16
C LEU A 253 1.52 -8.54 -14.33
N SER A 254 1.37 -7.41 -13.68
CA SER A 254 2.33 -6.30 -13.69
C SER A 254 2.58 -5.77 -12.29
N THR A 255 3.58 -4.93 -12.16
CA THR A 255 3.81 -4.14 -10.94
C THR A 255 2.65 -3.20 -10.69
N SER A 256 2.40 -2.90 -9.43
CA SER A 256 1.38 -1.95 -8.99
C SER A 256 2.00 -0.70 -8.40
N LYS A 257 1.33 0.43 -8.56
CA LYS A 257 1.82 1.70 -8.02
C LYS A 257 0.73 2.50 -7.33
N ARG A 258 1.16 3.22 -6.32
CA ARG A 258 0.40 4.24 -5.64
C ARG A 258 0.84 5.61 -6.15
N ARG A 259 -0.09 6.37 -6.69
CA ARG A 259 0.14 7.77 -7.04
C ARG A 259 -0.19 8.67 -5.86
N LYS A 260 0.53 9.76 -5.73
CA LYS A 260 0.29 10.75 -4.67
C LYS A 260 -1.12 11.30 -4.68
N GLY A 261 -1.68 11.45 -3.48
CA GLY A 261 -2.79 12.35 -3.19
C GLY A 261 -2.31 13.78 -2.90
N ILE A 262 -3.25 14.62 -2.48
CA ILE A 262 -2.94 15.95 -1.94
C ILE A 262 -2.40 15.79 -0.52
N ASN A 263 -1.21 16.34 -0.24
CA ASN A 263 -0.62 16.35 1.10
C ASN A 263 -1.19 17.46 1.98
N ARG A 264 -1.55 18.59 1.36
CA ARG A 264 -2.09 19.77 2.04
C ARG A 264 -3.09 20.46 1.14
N ILE A 265 -4.28 20.74 1.66
CA ILE A 265 -5.34 21.45 0.94
C ILE A 265 -4.95 22.93 0.86
N ARG A 266 -4.98 23.48 -0.34
CA ARG A 266 -4.77 24.90 -0.61
C ARG A 266 -6.06 25.62 -0.96
N GLY A 267 -7.09 24.88 -1.25
CA GLY A 267 -8.42 25.42 -1.49
C GLY A 267 -9.40 24.36 -1.97
N PHE A 268 -10.64 24.76 -2.05
CA PHE A 268 -11.69 23.92 -2.60
C PHE A 268 -12.80 24.79 -3.19
N LYS A 269 -13.57 24.18 -4.06
CA LYS A 269 -14.86 24.66 -4.53
C LYS A 269 -15.88 23.55 -4.32
N LEU A 270 -16.98 23.85 -3.65
CA LEU A 270 -18.02 22.89 -3.35
C LEU A 270 -19.38 23.50 -3.61
N LYS A 271 -20.27 22.76 -4.26
CA LYS A 271 -21.65 23.12 -4.51
C LYS A 271 -22.60 22.16 -3.81
N ASN A 272 -23.60 22.69 -3.16
CA ASN A 272 -24.73 21.93 -2.66
C ASN A 272 -25.73 21.71 -3.80
N ASP A 273 -25.83 20.49 -4.33
CA ASP A 273 -26.73 20.16 -5.43
C ASP A 273 -28.07 19.60 -4.99
N HIS A 274 -28.30 19.48 -3.71
CA HIS A 274 -29.58 18.97 -3.22
C HIS A 274 -30.70 19.99 -3.41
N GLY A 275 -31.89 19.51 -3.74
CA GLY A 275 -33.02 20.37 -4.07
C GLY A 275 -33.69 21.08 -2.89
N SER A 276 -33.47 20.64 -1.66
CA SER A 276 -34.18 21.13 -0.48
C SER A 276 -33.46 21.03 0.86
N GLN A 277 -32.23 20.55 0.89
CA GLN A 277 -31.48 20.35 2.11
C GLN A 277 -30.22 21.22 2.14
N ASP A 278 -29.91 21.74 3.31
CA ASP A 278 -28.72 22.54 3.53
C ASP A 278 -27.51 21.69 3.91
N LEU A 279 -26.33 22.19 3.57
CA LEU A 279 -25.05 21.60 3.90
C LEU A 279 -24.27 22.53 4.81
N TYR A 280 -23.62 21.99 5.82
CA TYR A 280 -22.76 22.74 6.73
C TYR A 280 -21.34 22.18 6.63
N ILE A 281 -20.35 23.05 6.49
CA ILE A 281 -18.96 22.68 6.18
C ILE A 281 -18.03 23.19 7.27
N ALA A 282 -17.14 22.36 7.75
CA ALA A 282 -16.03 22.74 8.60
C ALA A 282 -14.69 22.38 7.96
N ILE A 283 -13.65 23.14 8.30
CA ILE A 283 -12.29 22.99 7.78
C ILE A 283 -11.39 22.74 8.97
N ASP A 284 -10.64 21.62 8.91
CA ASP A 284 -9.80 21.12 10.01
C ASP A 284 -10.54 20.88 11.32
N ASP A 285 -11.87 20.70 11.23
CA ASP A 285 -12.75 20.47 12.37
C ASP A 285 -13.90 19.54 11.97
N THR A 286 -14.69 19.11 12.96
CA THR A 286 -15.92 18.36 12.75
C THR A 286 -17.07 19.30 12.43
N ALA A 287 -17.74 19.09 11.30
CA ALA A 287 -18.88 19.92 10.90
C ALA A 287 -20.05 19.78 11.88
N THR A 288 -20.66 20.91 12.19
CA THR A 288 -21.89 21.03 12.99
C THR A 288 -22.89 21.92 12.26
N THR A 289 -24.14 21.97 12.70
CA THR A 289 -25.15 22.86 12.14
C THR A 289 -24.88 24.36 12.36
N THR A 290 -23.82 24.69 13.08
CA THR A 290 -23.32 26.07 13.28
C THR A 290 -22.07 26.37 12.44
N SER A 291 -21.59 25.41 11.66
CA SER A 291 -20.47 25.57 10.73
C SER A 291 -20.85 26.43 9.52
N ILE A 292 -19.95 26.58 8.54
CA ILE A 292 -20.22 27.35 7.31
C ILE A 292 -21.46 26.79 6.62
N HIS A 293 -22.52 27.61 6.54
CA HIS A 293 -23.80 27.21 5.98
C HIS A 293 -23.82 27.40 4.46
N LEU A 294 -24.15 26.35 3.73
CA LEU A 294 -24.30 26.33 2.28
C LEU A 294 -25.70 25.87 1.92
N LYS A 295 -26.55 26.81 1.54
CA LYS A 295 -27.94 26.54 1.15
C LYS A 295 -28.00 25.74 -0.18
N THR A 296 -29.17 25.21 -0.44
CA THR A 296 -29.50 24.56 -1.70
C THR A 296 -29.09 25.41 -2.92
N GLY A 297 -28.29 24.79 -3.82
CA GLY A 297 -27.82 25.42 -5.05
C GLY A 297 -26.63 26.38 -4.87
N GLU A 298 -26.29 26.74 -3.65
CA GLU A 298 -25.14 27.62 -3.37
C GLU A 298 -23.79 26.93 -3.59
N THR A 299 -22.82 27.75 -3.93
CA THR A 299 -21.42 27.34 -4.11
C THR A 299 -20.54 28.13 -3.19
N ILE A 300 -19.63 27.43 -2.53
CA ILE A 300 -18.51 28.05 -1.80
C ILE A 300 -17.22 27.78 -2.53
N GLU A 301 -16.35 28.79 -2.58
CA GLU A 301 -14.97 28.65 -3.05
C GLU A 301 -14.05 29.38 -2.08
N THR A 302 -12.95 28.72 -1.74
CA THR A 302 -11.96 29.28 -0.82
C THR A 302 -10.55 28.86 -1.23
N ASN A 303 -9.57 29.69 -0.88
CA ASN A 303 -8.17 29.47 -1.19
C ASN A 303 -7.29 29.91 -0.02
N TRP A 304 -6.33 29.09 0.35
CA TRP A 304 -5.35 29.33 1.42
C TRP A 304 -3.93 29.24 0.86
N PRO A 305 -3.38 30.34 0.36
CA PRO A 305 -2.05 30.29 -0.25
C PRO A 305 -0.93 29.94 0.73
N ILE A 306 -1.10 30.27 2.00
CA ILE A 306 -0.06 30.11 3.04
C ILE A 306 -0.45 29.06 4.08
N ASP A 307 -1.69 29.11 4.58
CA ASP A 307 -2.17 28.27 5.68
C ASP A 307 -2.89 27.00 5.12
N ALA A 308 -2.13 25.96 4.94
CA ALA A 308 -2.64 24.73 4.36
C ALA A 308 -3.50 23.92 5.35
N LYS A 309 -4.58 23.33 4.85
CA LYS A 309 -5.56 22.56 5.60
C LYS A 309 -5.40 21.05 5.36
N ILE A 310 -5.92 20.25 6.26
CA ILE A 310 -5.79 18.78 6.22
C ILE A 310 -7.11 18.05 5.95
N ASN A 311 -8.24 18.63 6.31
CA ASN A 311 -9.54 18.02 6.03
C ASN A 311 -10.64 19.04 5.73
N ILE A 312 -11.69 18.56 5.05
CA ILE A 312 -12.96 19.24 4.85
C ILE A 312 -14.04 18.28 5.34
N SER A 313 -14.76 18.65 6.38
CA SER A 313 -15.85 17.89 6.96
C SER A 313 -17.20 18.52 6.58
N ALA A 314 -18.24 17.73 6.50
CA ALA A 314 -19.59 18.21 6.24
C ALA A 314 -20.65 17.44 7.03
N ILE A 315 -21.74 18.14 7.33
CA ILE A 315 -22.98 17.58 7.86
C ILE A 315 -24.16 18.21 7.12
N ALA A 316 -25.22 17.47 6.89
CA ALA A 316 -26.41 17.97 6.20
C ALA A 316 -27.62 18.12 7.13
N SER A 317 -28.56 19.00 6.76
CA SER A 317 -29.82 19.15 7.46
C SER A 317 -30.77 17.95 7.30
N GLY A 318 -30.51 17.08 6.35
CA GLY A 318 -31.26 15.86 6.09
C GLY A 318 -30.42 14.73 5.50
N ALA A 319 -31.00 13.56 5.38
CA ALA A 319 -30.31 12.39 4.85
C ALA A 319 -30.06 12.50 3.34
N SER A 320 -28.93 11.96 2.89
CA SER A 320 -28.59 11.84 1.46
C SER A 320 -28.48 13.17 0.69
N THR A 321 -28.01 14.22 1.35
CA THR A 321 -27.73 15.51 0.68
C THR A 321 -26.57 15.35 -0.29
N THR A 322 -26.81 15.67 -1.57
CA THR A 322 -25.79 15.54 -2.61
C THR A 322 -24.97 16.80 -2.77
N CYS A 323 -23.68 16.65 -2.91
CA CYS A 323 -22.77 17.75 -3.23
C CYS A 323 -21.71 17.30 -4.25
N HIS A 324 -21.17 18.24 -4.99
CA HIS A 324 -20.00 18.03 -5.81
C HIS A 324 -19.04 19.21 -5.76
N GLY A 325 -17.81 18.97 -6.11
CA GLY A 325 -16.80 20.02 -6.11
C GLY A 325 -15.44 19.54 -6.52
N VAL A 326 -14.46 20.36 -6.20
CA VAL A 326 -13.06 20.06 -6.42
C VAL A 326 -12.23 20.60 -5.27
N VAL A 327 -11.25 19.83 -4.83
CA VAL A 327 -10.23 20.24 -3.87
C VAL A 327 -8.92 20.36 -4.62
N TRP A 328 -8.15 21.38 -4.34
CA TRP A 328 -6.80 21.52 -4.87
C TRP A 328 -5.79 21.72 -3.73
N GLY A 329 -4.63 21.24 -3.97
CA GLY A 329 -3.57 21.27 -2.99
C GLY A 329 -2.22 20.99 -3.61
N VAL A 330 -1.20 20.98 -2.78
CA VAL A 330 0.18 20.69 -3.19
C VAL A 330 0.61 19.33 -2.70
N HIS A 331 1.50 18.71 -3.44
CA HIS A 331 2.28 17.57 -2.98
C HIS A 331 3.77 17.90 -3.15
N GLU A 332 4.58 17.41 -2.25
CA GLU A 332 6.02 17.48 -2.36
C GLU A 332 6.51 16.38 -3.32
N ASN A 333 7.46 16.68 -4.16
CA ASN A 333 8.10 15.70 -5.04
C ASN A 333 9.05 14.79 -4.28
#